data_8703b2ad06b6c0592aaa392d9d81159a
#
_entry.id   8703b2ad06b6c0592aaa392d9d81159a
#
_cell.length_a   1.000
_cell.length_b   1.000
_cell.length_c   1.000
_cell.angle_alpha   90.00
_cell.angle_beta   90.00
_cell.angle_gamma   90.00
#
_symmetry.space_group_name_H-M   'P 1'
#
loop_
_entity.id
_entity.type
_entity.pdbx_description
1 polymer ?
#
loop_
_entity_poly.entity_id
_entity_poly.type
_entity_poly.pdbx_seq_one_letter_code
_entity_poly.pdbx_strand_id
1 'polypeptide(L)'
;MPRLSSATFPLVLARTGAIAVGLALLLTGCQGGTTPSAPPSEPSSTTASPTTSASVPAASATPESPPTSAVYKPADAKGKAENVPVPVMPELARENSKAGLEAFIGYWYATLSYAYETGTTEKLVPLSSPTCALCTSLRQGIEAGWKDGKWIAGATIRSATVEATFDPSASTQIAAIQVIQEPIEIRDKDGSLYQDPTGATNSASRAAMTFDDQRWLLVDLGLIR
;
A
#
# COMPACT_ATOMS: atom_id res chain seq x y z
N MET A 1 30.33 42.53 -6.87
CA MET A 1 31.10 41.54 -7.66
C MET A 1 32.02 40.81 -6.70
N PRO A 2 31.74 39.58 -6.34
CA PRO A 2 32.77 38.68 -5.87
C PRO A 2 32.89 37.47 -6.82
N ARG A 3 34.11 37.00 -6.94
CA ARG A 3 34.63 36.05 -7.92
C ARG A 3 34.21 34.63 -7.65
N LEU A 4 33.82 33.91 -8.75
CA LEU A 4 33.66 32.48 -8.81
C LEU A 4 35.01 31.78 -8.64
N SER A 5 35.14 30.94 -7.61
CA SER A 5 36.25 30.00 -7.46
C SER A 5 35.84 28.66 -8.05
N SER A 6 36.51 28.29 -9.14
CA SER A 6 36.43 26.98 -9.78
C SER A 6 37.16 25.96 -8.89
N ALA A 7 36.44 24.99 -8.36
CA ALA A 7 37.01 23.81 -7.72
C ALA A 7 37.14 22.68 -8.75
N THR A 8 38.38 22.36 -9.08
CA THR A 8 38.77 21.25 -9.96
C THR A 8 38.72 19.94 -9.18
N PHE A 9 37.89 18.99 -9.62
CA PHE A 9 37.90 17.62 -9.08
C PHE A 9 38.88 16.75 -9.84
N PRO A 10 39.73 15.96 -9.17
CA PRO A 10 40.62 15.02 -9.84
C PRO A 10 39.84 13.73 -10.23
N LEU A 11 40.02 13.38 -11.50
CA LEU A 11 39.66 12.08 -12.07
C LEU A 11 40.54 10.99 -11.43
N VAL A 12 39.92 10.00 -10.78
CA VAL A 12 40.63 8.76 -10.40
C VAL A 12 40.23 7.67 -11.38
N LEU A 13 41.24 7.27 -12.18
CA LEU A 13 41.19 6.17 -13.17
C LEU A 13 41.09 4.80 -12.48
N ALA A 14 40.22 4.02 -13.05
CA ALA A 14 40.23 2.57 -13.32
C ALA A 14 41.19 1.62 -12.58
N ARG A 15 40.64 0.53 -12.07
CA ARG A 15 41.28 -0.80 -12.18
C ARG A 15 40.24 -1.88 -12.45
N THR A 16 40.30 -2.38 -13.66
CA THR A 16 39.73 -3.63 -14.15
C THR A 16 40.34 -4.82 -13.41
N GLY A 17 39.50 -5.72 -12.91
CA GLY A 17 39.89 -7.03 -12.46
C GLY A 17 38.88 -8.06 -12.96
N ALA A 18 39.26 -8.74 -14.05
CA ALA A 18 38.56 -9.91 -14.58
C ALA A 18 38.97 -11.15 -13.77
N ILE A 19 37.98 -11.89 -13.26
CA ILE A 19 38.19 -13.31 -12.88
C ILE A 19 37.01 -14.09 -13.47
N ALA A 20 37.38 -14.88 -14.48
CA ALA A 20 36.60 -15.99 -15.04
C ALA A 20 36.90 -17.27 -14.27
N VAL A 21 36.08 -18.32 -14.46
CA VAL A 21 36.15 -19.75 -14.00
C VAL A 21 35.02 -20.00 -12.96
N GLY A 22 34.12 -20.96 -13.13
CA GLY A 22 34.04 -22.13 -13.98
C GLY A 22 32.68 -22.81 -13.83
N LEU A 23 32.34 -23.46 -14.87
CA LEU A 23 31.20 -24.31 -15.17
C LEU A 23 31.14 -25.56 -14.31
N ALA A 24 30.02 -25.93 -13.71
CA ALA A 24 29.74 -27.32 -13.36
C ALA A 24 28.21 -27.57 -13.42
N LEU A 25 27.82 -28.23 -14.50
CA LEU A 25 26.55 -28.92 -14.69
C LEU A 25 26.54 -30.20 -13.87
N LEU A 26 25.52 -30.42 -13.05
CA LEU A 26 25.11 -31.77 -12.65
C LEU A 26 23.58 -31.86 -12.77
N LEU A 27 23.17 -32.49 -13.86
CA LEU A 27 21.85 -33.09 -14.05
C LEU A 27 21.81 -34.42 -13.30
N THR A 28 20.87 -34.64 -12.42
CA THR A 28 20.36 -35.97 -12.11
C THR A 28 18.85 -35.88 -11.95
N GLY A 29 18.16 -36.44 -12.92
CA GLY A 29 16.76 -36.75 -12.88
C GLY A 29 16.50 -38.03 -12.09
N CYS A 30 15.31 -38.11 -11.49
CA CYS A 30 14.64 -39.38 -11.24
C CYS A 30 13.15 -39.19 -11.39
N GLN A 31 12.63 -39.96 -12.34
CA GLN A 31 11.24 -40.23 -12.61
C GLN A 31 10.67 -41.24 -11.59
N GLY A 32 9.37 -41.24 -11.49
CA GLY A 32 8.52 -42.29 -10.95
C GLY A 32 7.35 -41.66 -10.21
N GLY A 33 6.17 -41.61 -10.70
CA GLY A 33 5.29 -42.65 -11.23
C GLY A 33 4.28 -43.01 -10.17
N THR A 34 3.05 -42.65 -10.28
CA THR A 34 1.84 -43.37 -10.64
C THR A 34 0.60 -42.74 -10.01
N THR A 35 -0.35 -42.51 -10.84
CA THR A 35 -1.77 -42.24 -10.68
C THR A 35 -2.56 -43.45 -10.15
N PRO A 36 -3.90 -43.45 -10.06
CA PRO A 36 -4.87 -42.65 -9.30
C PRO A 36 -5.86 -43.54 -8.54
N SER A 37 -6.70 -42.99 -7.72
CA SER A 37 -7.99 -43.64 -7.43
C SER A 37 -9.03 -42.58 -6.99
N ALA A 38 -10.04 -42.47 -7.78
CA ALA A 38 -11.31 -41.83 -7.46
C ALA A 38 -12.35 -42.92 -7.11
N PRO A 39 -13.61 -42.58 -6.97
CA PRO A 39 -14.39 -42.27 -5.79
C PRO A 39 -15.40 -43.42 -5.54
N PRO A 40 -16.62 -43.36 -5.12
CA PRO A 40 -17.50 -42.42 -4.45
C PRO A 40 -18.25 -43.03 -3.26
N SER A 41 -19.02 -42.25 -2.52
CA SER A 41 -20.31 -42.73 -1.97
C SER A 41 -21.10 -41.57 -1.35
N GLU A 42 -22.10 -41.09 -1.99
CA GLU A 42 -23.41 -40.78 -1.38
C GLU A 42 -24.15 -42.09 -1.15
N PRO A 43 -25.25 -42.25 -0.41
CA PRO A 43 -26.24 -41.25 0.03
C PRO A 43 -26.76 -41.49 1.45
N SER A 44 -27.55 -40.62 2.01
CA SER A 44 -28.85 -40.99 2.59
C SER A 44 -29.64 -39.78 3.09
N SER A 45 -30.72 -39.56 2.39
CA SER A 45 -31.85 -38.78 2.83
C SER A 45 -32.46 -39.29 4.14
N THR A 46 -32.83 -38.39 5.02
CA THR A 46 -33.89 -38.66 5.99
C THR A 46 -34.83 -37.47 6.08
N THR A 47 -35.98 -37.69 5.52
CA THR A 47 -37.22 -36.93 5.62
C THR A 47 -37.73 -36.97 7.07
N ALA A 48 -38.09 -35.84 7.62
CA ALA A 48 -39.09 -35.77 8.68
C ALA A 48 -39.90 -34.48 8.51
N SER A 49 -41.16 -34.68 8.39
CA SER A 49 -42.27 -33.77 8.14
C SER A 49 -42.79 -33.12 9.45
N PRO A 50 -43.78 -32.26 9.38
CA PRO A 50 -43.78 -30.92 9.98
C PRO A 50 -44.58 -30.87 11.30
N THR A 51 -44.25 -29.86 12.10
CA THR A 51 -45.18 -29.49 13.18
C THR A 51 -45.55 -28.02 13.02
N THR A 52 -46.79 -27.82 12.71
CA THR A 52 -47.53 -26.56 12.77
C THR A 52 -47.50 -25.96 14.17
N SER A 53 -47.14 -24.68 14.27
CA SER A 53 -47.72 -23.86 15.33
C SER A 53 -47.61 -22.34 15.07
N ALA A 54 -48.78 -21.74 15.05
CA ALA A 54 -49.16 -20.38 15.45
C ALA A 54 -48.53 -19.17 14.74
N SER A 55 -49.33 -18.58 13.89
CA SER A 55 -49.29 -17.19 13.43
C SER A 55 -49.30 -16.20 14.62
N VAL A 56 -48.31 -15.35 14.65
CA VAL A 56 -48.35 -14.04 15.33
C VAL A 56 -48.29 -13.01 14.21
N PRO A 57 -49.14 -11.98 14.18
CA PRO A 57 -49.09 -10.95 13.12
C PRO A 57 -47.83 -10.10 13.38
N ALA A 58 -46.83 -10.30 12.52
CA ALA A 58 -45.66 -9.40 12.46
C ALA A 58 -46.11 -8.07 11.84
N ALA A 59 -45.96 -7.01 12.59
CA ALA A 59 -46.02 -5.65 12.08
C ALA A 59 -45.07 -5.53 10.89
N SER A 60 -45.63 -5.13 9.74
CA SER A 60 -44.85 -4.79 8.55
C SER A 60 -43.92 -3.61 8.86
N ALA A 61 -42.71 -3.91 9.25
CA ALA A 61 -41.63 -2.96 9.14
C ALA A 61 -41.32 -2.78 7.66
N THR A 62 -41.62 -1.61 7.11
CA THR A 62 -41.18 -1.19 5.78
C THR A 62 -39.66 -1.36 5.75
N PRO A 63 -39.08 -2.10 4.79
CA PRO A 63 -37.63 -2.19 4.66
C PRO A 63 -37.12 -0.78 4.34
N GLU A 64 -36.42 -0.17 5.30
CA GLU A 64 -35.64 1.03 5.06
C GLU A 64 -34.57 0.64 4.05
N SER A 65 -34.62 1.24 2.84
CA SER A 65 -33.63 1.01 1.81
C SER A 65 -32.25 1.33 2.38
N PRO A 66 -31.24 0.45 2.20
CA PRO A 66 -29.89 0.75 2.64
C PRO A 66 -29.47 2.10 2.07
N PRO A 67 -28.78 2.97 2.82
CA PRO A 67 -28.28 4.22 2.29
C PRO A 67 -27.46 3.92 1.04
N THR A 68 -27.86 4.46 -0.10
CA THR A 68 -27.09 4.35 -1.34
C THR A 68 -25.77 5.05 -1.09
N SER A 69 -24.69 4.29 -0.90
CA SER A 69 -23.35 4.85 -0.78
C SER A 69 -23.08 5.68 -2.03
N ALA A 70 -22.79 6.95 -1.85
CA ALA A 70 -22.48 7.83 -2.96
C ALA A 70 -21.30 7.24 -3.78
N VAL A 71 -21.42 7.30 -5.11
CA VAL A 71 -20.42 6.69 -6.01
C VAL A 71 -19.11 7.47 -5.94
N TYR A 72 -18.00 6.76 -5.79
CA TYR A 72 -16.67 7.33 -5.86
C TYR A 72 -16.43 8.00 -7.22
N LYS A 73 -15.85 9.19 -7.21
CA LYS A 73 -15.42 9.93 -8.39
C LYS A 73 -13.97 10.38 -8.19
N PRO A 74 -13.03 10.01 -9.07
CA PRO A 74 -11.66 10.50 -8.98
C PRO A 74 -11.57 12.00 -9.27
N ALA A 75 -10.54 12.66 -8.76
CA ALA A 75 -10.22 14.04 -9.10
C ALA A 75 -9.76 14.14 -10.56
N ASP A 76 -10.17 15.21 -11.23
CA ASP A 76 -9.78 15.55 -12.59
C ASP A 76 -9.58 17.08 -12.73
N ALA A 77 -9.45 17.57 -13.98
CA ALA A 77 -9.35 19.00 -14.27
C ALA A 77 -10.61 19.80 -13.91
N LYS A 78 -11.74 19.13 -13.64
CA LYS A 78 -13.03 19.78 -13.33
C LYS A 78 -13.30 19.86 -11.84
N GLY A 79 -12.57 19.11 -11.01
CA GLY A 79 -12.75 19.16 -9.57
C GLY A 79 -12.03 18.07 -8.79
N LYS A 80 -12.17 18.20 -7.48
CA LYS A 80 -11.63 17.29 -6.47
C LYS A 80 -12.28 15.92 -6.55
N ALA A 81 -11.62 14.90 -5.99
CA ALA A 81 -12.24 13.61 -5.78
C ALA A 81 -13.45 13.72 -4.83
N GLU A 82 -14.47 12.90 -5.11
CA GLU A 82 -15.70 12.84 -4.33
C GLU A 82 -15.93 11.42 -3.81
N ASN A 83 -16.43 11.30 -2.59
CA ASN A 83 -16.79 10.02 -1.97
C ASN A 83 -15.62 9.02 -1.92
N VAL A 84 -14.41 9.52 -1.67
CA VAL A 84 -13.22 8.68 -1.57
C VAL A 84 -13.38 7.71 -0.39
N PRO A 85 -13.29 6.38 -0.60
CA PRO A 85 -13.42 5.42 0.47
C PRO A 85 -12.36 5.63 1.55
N VAL A 86 -12.77 5.74 2.80
CA VAL A 86 -11.84 5.87 3.93
C VAL A 86 -11.19 4.52 4.20
N PRO A 87 -9.86 4.40 4.18
CA PRO A 87 -9.18 3.15 4.50
C PRO A 87 -9.49 2.69 5.93
N VAL A 88 -9.77 1.39 6.07
CA VAL A 88 -10.01 0.73 7.36
C VAL A 88 -8.82 -0.17 7.66
N MET A 89 -8.24 -0.03 8.84
CA MET A 89 -7.12 -0.89 9.28
C MET A 89 -7.63 -2.32 9.44
N PRO A 90 -7.03 -3.31 8.74
CA PRO A 90 -7.35 -4.72 8.95
C PRO A 90 -6.99 -5.15 10.38
N GLU A 91 -7.77 -6.04 11.00
CA GLU A 91 -7.43 -6.59 12.33
C GLU A 91 -6.06 -7.27 12.33
N LEU A 92 -5.72 -7.97 11.25
CA LEU A 92 -4.42 -8.60 11.07
C LEU A 92 -3.24 -7.60 11.22
N ALA A 93 -3.43 -6.34 10.82
CA ALA A 93 -2.42 -5.29 10.95
C ALA A 93 -2.10 -4.90 12.41
N ARG A 94 -2.81 -5.48 13.38
CA ARG A 94 -2.55 -5.30 14.82
C ARG A 94 -1.69 -6.40 15.43
N GLU A 95 -1.38 -7.43 14.66
CA GLU A 95 -0.61 -8.56 15.14
C GLU A 95 0.90 -8.32 15.00
N ASN A 96 1.67 -8.70 16.03
CA ASN A 96 3.13 -8.74 15.96
C ASN A 96 3.58 -10.01 15.23
N SER A 97 3.37 -10.04 13.93
CA SER A 97 3.68 -11.15 13.04
C SER A 97 4.11 -10.65 11.66
N LYS A 98 4.70 -11.54 10.84
CA LYS A 98 5.02 -11.21 9.45
C LYS A 98 3.77 -10.77 8.69
N ALA A 99 2.69 -11.52 8.79
CA ALA A 99 1.43 -11.20 8.12
C ALA A 99 0.82 -9.88 8.63
N GLY A 100 0.92 -9.61 9.94
CA GLY A 100 0.48 -8.34 10.52
C GLY A 100 1.28 -7.15 10.00
N LEU A 101 2.60 -7.30 9.90
CA LEU A 101 3.48 -6.29 9.32
C LEU A 101 3.13 -6.00 7.85
N GLU A 102 2.94 -7.03 7.04
CA GLU A 102 2.57 -6.89 5.63
C GLU A 102 1.20 -6.22 5.47
N ALA A 103 0.21 -6.60 6.29
CA ALA A 103 -1.11 -5.98 6.33
C ALA A 103 -1.06 -4.50 6.76
N PHE A 104 -0.21 -4.16 7.74
CA PHE A 104 -0.01 -2.78 8.17
C PHE A 104 0.61 -1.91 7.07
N ILE A 105 1.60 -2.43 6.35
CA ILE A 105 2.21 -1.73 5.21
C ILE A 105 1.17 -1.45 4.14
N GLY A 106 0.34 -2.43 3.79
CA GLY A 106 -0.78 -2.25 2.85
C GLY A 106 -1.73 -1.14 3.30
N TYR A 107 -2.10 -1.13 4.58
CA TYR A 107 -2.94 -0.09 5.17
C TYR A 107 -2.26 1.30 5.15
N TRP A 108 -0.97 1.37 5.42
CA TRP A 108 -0.22 2.64 5.37
C TRP A 108 -0.25 3.24 3.97
N TYR A 109 0.00 2.44 2.92
CA TYR A 109 -0.05 2.92 1.53
C TYR A 109 -1.48 3.29 1.08
N ALA A 110 -2.49 2.55 1.52
CA ALA A 110 -3.88 2.91 1.28
C ALA A 110 -4.23 4.27 1.94
N THR A 111 -3.72 4.51 3.15
CA THR A 111 -3.91 5.78 3.86
C THR A 111 -3.14 6.92 3.18
N LEU A 112 -1.96 6.66 2.63
CA LEU A 112 -1.20 7.62 1.84
C LEU A 112 -1.96 7.99 0.54
N SER A 113 -2.49 7.00 -0.19
CA SER A 113 -3.31 7.24 -1.38
C SER A 113 -4.54 8.09 -1.05
N TYR A 114 -5.25 7.74 0.03
CA TYR A 114 -6.38 8.53 0.53
C TYR A 114 -5.99 9.99 0.84
N ALA A 115 -4.83 10.20 1.44
CA ALA A 115 -4.34 11.54 1.73
C ALA A 115 -4.04 12.34 0.46
N TYR A 116 -3.48 11.73 -0.57
CA TYR A 116 -3.30 12.38 -1.88
C TYR A 116 -4.64 12.81 -2.49
N GLU A 117 -5.65 11.93 -2.45
CA GLU A 117 -6.95 12.17 -3.05
C GLU A 117 -7.84 13.17 -2.30
N THR A 118 -7.61 13.36 -1.00
CA THR A 118 -8.49 14.17 -0.14
C THR A 118 -7.83 15.38 0.50
N GLY A 119 -6.49 15.43 0.53
CA GLY A 119 -5.74 16.40 1.31
C GLY A 119 -5.70 16.11 2.81
N THR A 120 -6.33 15.03 3.27
CA THR A 120 -6.47 14.69 4.69
C THR A 120 -5.26 13.87 5.16
N THR A 121 -4.30 14.49 5.82
CA THR A 121 -3.04 13.84 6.25
C THR A 121 -3.05 13.34 7.70
N GLU A 122 -4.06 13.68 8.49
CA GLU A 122 -4.13 13.40 9.93
C GLU A 122 -4.08 11.91 10.25
N LYS A 123 -4.60 11.07 9.34
CA LYS A 123 -4.57 9.60 9.50
C LYS A 123 -3.16 9.01 9.33
N LEU A 124 -2.25 9.68 8.61
CA LEU A 124 -0.86 9.24 8.44
C LEU A 124 0.02 9.52 9.66
N VAL A 125 -0.30 10.57 10.41
CA VAL A 125 0.51 11.01 11.57
C VAL A 125 0.72 9.89 12.60
N PRO A 126 -0.32 9.17 13.08
CA PRO A 126 -0.13 8.12 14.07
C PRO A 126 0.49 6.83 13.52
N LEU A 127 0.66 6.70 12.20
CA LEU A 127 1.20 5.51 11.54
C LEU A 127 2.70 5.63 11.24
N SER A 128 3.27 6.82 11.40
CA SER A 128 4.68 7.10 11.06
C SER A 128 5.39 7.83 12.20
N SER A 129 6.64 7.45 12.44
CA SER A 129 7.49 8.17 13.36
C SER A 129 7.77 9.59 12.85
N PRO A 130 7.85 10.59 13.72
CA PRO A 130 8.31 11.93 13.34
C PRO A 130 9.76 11.94 12.81
N THR A 131 10.54 10.90 13.08
CA THR A 131 11.90 10.72 12.54
C THR A 131 11.94 10.17 11.12
N CYS A 132 10.81 9.66 10.59
CA CYS A 132 10.73 9.20 9.21
C CYS A 132 10.74 10.41 8.25
N ALA A 133 11.92 10.72 7.71
CA ALA A 133 12.10 11.91 6.87
C ALA A 133 11.25 11.88 5.60
N LEU A 134 11.21 10.72 4.89
CA LEU A 134 10.39 10.60 3.68
C LEU A 134 8.89 10.68 4.00
N CYS A 135 8.43 10.06 5.11
CA CYS A 135 7.03 10.17 5.53
C CYS A 135 6.61 11.62 5.78
N THR A 136 7.49 12.38 6.45
CA THR A 136 7.27 13.81 6.70
C THR A 136 7.25 14.62 5.41
N SER A 137 8.17 14.34 4.48
CA SER A 137 8.23 15.02 3.17
C SER A 137 6.99 14.73 2.32
N LEU A 138 6.50 13.48 2.30
CA LEU A 138 5.27 13.10 1.59
C LEU A 138 4.06 13.86 2.15
N ARG A 139 3.91 13.89 3.47
CA ARG A 139 2.84 14.62 4.13
C ARG A 139 2.87 16.11 3.79
N GLN A 140 4.03 16.76 3.91
CA GLN A 140 4.22 18.17 3.57
C GLN A 140 3.94 18.46 2.09
N GLY A 141 4.34 17.56 1.19
CA GLY A 141 4.04 17.66 -0.25
C GLY A 141 2.54 17.62 -0.53
N ILE A 142 1.81 16.71 0.14
CA ILE A 142 0.34 16.63 0.04
C ILE A 142 -0.30 17.93 0.54
N GLU A 143 0.07 18.38 1.73
CA GLU A 143 -0.46 19.63 2.33
C GLU A 143 -0.22 20.84 1.42
N ALA A 144 0.97 20.94 0.82
CA ALA A 144 1.29 22.00 -0.13
C ALA A 144 0.48 21.90 -1.44
N GLY A 145 0.24 20.68 -1.94
CA GLY A 145 -0.56 20.42 -3.13
C GLY A 145 -2.05 20.74 -2.96
N TRP A 146 -2.53 20.81 -1.70
CA TRP A 146 -3.92 21.12 -1.38
C TRP A 146 -4.13 22.57 -0.88
N LYS A 147 -3.04 23.30 -0.71
CA LYS A 147 -3.09 24.67 -0.20
C LYS A 147 -3.68 25.63 -1.23
N ASP A 148 -4.31 26.73 -0.75
CA ASP A 148 -4.81 27.85 -1.55
C ASP A 148 -5.88 27.45 -2.58
N GLY A 149 -6.69 26.43 -2.26
CA GLY A 149 -7.78 25.96 -3.11
C GLY A 149 -7.34 25.00 -4.23
N LYS A 150 -6.06 24.64 -4.30
CA LYS A 150 -5.54 23.61 -5.19
C LYS A 150 -6.07 22.22 -4.81
N TRP A 151 -5.89 21.28 -5.69
CA TRP A 151 -6.12 19.85 -5.43
C TRP A 151 -5.16 18.98 -6.22
N ILE A 152 -5.03 17.74 -5.79
CA ILE A 152 -4.24 16.72 -6.45
C ILE A 152 -5.18 15.79 -7.21
N ALA A 153 -4.89 15.55 -8.49
CA ALA A 153 -5.56 14.57 -9.34
C ALA A 153 -4.59 13.43 -9.70
N GLY A 154 -5.13 12.23 -9.86
CA GLY A 154 -4.31 11.01 -9.96
C GLY A 154 -3.72 10.64 -8.60
N ALA A 155 -2.41 10.36 -8.56
CA ALA A 155 -1.65 10.08 -7.36
C ALA A 155 -2.11 8.84 -6.57
N THR A 156 -2.88 7.95 -7.17
CA THR A 156 -3.19 6.65 -6.57
C THR A 156 -1.89 5.89 -6.34
N ILE A 157 -1.65 5.50 -5.08
CA ILE A 157 -0.45 4.77 -4.68
C ILE A 157 -0.88 3.44 -4.06
N ARG A 158 -0.21 2.36 -4.47
CA ARG A 158 -0.44 1.04 -3.89
C ARG A 158 0.85 0.26 -3.70
N SER A 159 0.91 -0.52 -2.64
CA SER A 159 1.93 -1.55 -2.43
C SER A 159 1.51 -2.82 -3.19
N ALA A 160 2.09 -3.03 -4.38
CA ALA A 160 1.72 -4.16 -5.23
C ALA A 160 2.22 -5.50 -4.67
N THR A 161 3.40 -5.47 -4.06
CA THR A 161 4.01 -6.62 -3.36
C THR A 161 4.68 -6.10 -2.11
N VAL A 162 4.53 -6.84 -1.01
CA VAL A 162 5.21 -6.58 0.26
C VAL A 162 5.91 -7.85 0.69
N GLU A 163 7.22 -7.79 0.88
CA GLU A 163 8.05 -8.90 1.35
C GLU A 163 8.72 -8.50 2.66
N ALA A 164 8.11 -8.91 3.76
CA ALA A 164 8.64 -8.63 5.08
C ALA A 164 9.68 -9.70 5.50
N THR A 165 10.80 -9.22 6.03
CA THR A 165 11.71 -10.03 6.84
C THR A 165 11.33 -9.82 8.30
N PHE A 166 10.81 -10.88 8.94
CA PHE A 166 10.30 -10.82 10.29
C PHE A 166 11.13 -11.70 11.24
N ASP A 167 11.68 -11.08 12.27
CA ASP A 167 12.37 -11.74 13.37
C ASP A 167 11.72 -11.28 14.69
N PRO A 168 11.05 -12.18 15.43
CA PRO A 168 10.36 -11.79 16.67
C PRO A 168 11.30 -11.28 17.76
N SER A 169 12.61 -11.53 17.66
CA SER A 169 13.61 -11.03 18.60
C SER A 169 14.17 -9.65 18.23
N ALA A 170 13.96 -9.20 17.00
CA ALA A 170 14.44 -7.91 16.54
C ALA A 170 13.48 -6.77 16.91
N SER A 171 14.02 -5.68 17.40
CA SER A 171 13.23 -4.47 17.73
C SER A 171 12.74 -3.73 16.48
N THR A 172 13.37 -3.95 15.33
CA THR A 172 13.01 -3.32 14.06
C THR A 172 12.87 -4.37 12.98
N GLN A 173 11.76 -4.34 12.30
CA GLN A 173 11.44 -5.21 11.18
C GLN A 173 11.65 -4.47 9.86
N ILE A 174 12.02 -5.21 8.82
CA ILE A 174 12.32 -4.66 7.50
C ILE A 174 11.40 -5.30 6.46
N ALA A 175 10.93 -4.48 5.53
CA ALA A 175 10.21 -4.97 4.36
C ALA A 175 10.74 -4.33 3.08
N ALA A 176 10.78 -5.12 2.00
CA ALA A 176 10.87 -4.66 0.63
C ALA A 176 9.47 -4.53 0.05
N ILE A 177 9.20 -3.44 -0.65
CA ILE A 177 7.86 -3.10 -1.11
C ILE A 177 7.94 -2.68 -2.57
N GLN A 178 7.16 -3.31 -3.45
CA GLN A 178 6.93 -2.78 -4.78
C GLN A 178 5.83 -1.72 -4.68
N VAL A 179 6.18 -0.48 -5.01
CA VAL A 179 5.26 0.66 -4.98
C VAL A 179 4.93 1.09 -6.40
N ILE A 180 3.65 1.10 -6.72
CA ILE A 180 3.11 1.61 -7.98
C ILE A 180 2.37 2.90 -7.68
N GLN A 181 2.78 3.98 -8.34
CA GLN A 181 2.17 5.29 -8.24
C GLN A 181 1.70 5.74 -9.62
N GLU A 182 0.47 6.18 -9.71
CA GLU A 182 -0.07 6.84 -10.90
C GLU A 182 0.48 8.27 -11.04
N PRO A 183 0.35 8.90 -12.21
CA PRO A 183 0.77 10.29 -12.40
C PRO A 183 0.13 11.20 -11.34
N ILE A 184 0.88 12.19 -10.88
CA ILE A 184 0.40 13.21 -9.94
C ILE A 184 0.27 14.52 -10.69
N GLU A 185 -0.92 15.08 -10.69
CA GLU A 185 -1.20 16.41 -11.21
C GLU A 185 -1.65 17.32 -10.06
N ILE A 186 -1.00 18.44 -9.89
CA ILE A 186 -1.48 19.49 -8.98
C ILE A 186 -2.26 20.49 -9.83
N ARG A 187 -3.53 20.67 -9.50
CA ARG A 187 -4.46 21.57 -10.18
C ARG A 187 -4.68 22.83 -9.38
N ASP A 188 -4.72 23.96 -10.05
CA ASP A 188 -5.14 25.23 -9.45
C ASP A 188 -6.67 25.28 -9.38
N LYS A 189 -7.21 26.23 -8.60
CA LYS A 189 -8.66 26.41 -8.36
C LYS A 189 -9.52 26.57 -9.63
N ASP A 190 -8.91 26.93 -10.75
CA ASP A 190 -9.57 27.04 -12.07
C ASP A 190 -9.45 25.76 -12.90
N GLY A 191 -8.80 24.71 -12.40
CA GLY A 191 -8.59 23.43 -13.07
C GLY A 191 -7.35 23.35 -13.93
N SER A 192 -6.62 24.44 -14.11
CA SER A 192 -5.34 24.45 -14.84
C SER A 192 -4.25 23.70 -14.04
N LEU A 193 -3.20 23.25 -14.73
CA LEU A 193 -2.04 22.68 -14.06
C LEU A 193 -1.27 23.77 -13.31
N TYR A 194 -1.02 23.55 -12.03
CA TYR A 194 -0.17 24.42 -11.21
C TYR A 194 1.31 24.28 -11.55
N GLN A 195 1.72 23.08 -11.94
CA GLN A 195 3.09 22.72 -12.34
C GLN A 195 3.06 21.51 -13.28
N ASP A 196 4.21 21.19 -13.89
CA ASP A 196 4.34 19.98 -14.70
C ASP A 196 3.99 18.72 -13.88
N PRO A 197 3.21 17.79 -14.44
CA PRO A 197 2.85 16.54 -13.76
C PRO A 197 4.07 15.70 -13.40
N THR A 198 4.01 15.05 -12.24
CA THR A 198 4.94 13.98 -11.90
C THR A 198 4.51 12.71 -12.61
N GLY A 199 5.40 12.07 -13.35
CA GLY A 199 5.11 10.83 -14.07
C GLY A 199 4.78 9.65 -13.15
N ALA A 200 4.10 8.63 -13.71
CA ALA A 200 3.89 7.36 -13.02
C ALA A 200 5.21 6.69 -12.65
N THR A 201 5.23 5.99 -11.53
CA THR A 201 6.41 5.24 -11.10
C THR A 201 6.03 3.80 -10.72
N ASN A 202 6.98 2.90 -10.94
CA ASN A 202 6.98 1.53 -10.41
C ASN A 202 8.36 1.32 -9.81
N SER A 203 8.47 1.40 -8.49
CA SER A 203 9.75 1.44 -7.79
C SER A 203 9.76 0.48 -6.61
N ALA A 204 10.95 0.09 -6.19
CA ALA A 204 11.16 -0.65 -4.96
C ALA A 204 11.46 0.31 -3.80
N SER A 205 10.82 0.08 -2.67
CA SER A 205 11.06 0.80 -1.43
C SER A 205 11.45 -0.17 -0.31
N ARG A 206 12.26 0.32 0.62
CA ARG A 206 12.58 -0.37 1.87
C ARG A 206 11.90 0.39 3.01
N ALA A 207 11.16 -0.32 3.83
CA ALA A 207 10.56 0.21 5.04
C ALA A 207 11.19 -0.43 6.28
N ALA A 208 11.40 0.36 7.33
CA ALA A 208 11.73 -0.11 8.66
C ALA A 208 10.57 0.19 9.60
N MET A 209 10.16 -0.83 10.36
CA MET A 209 9.00 -0.79 11.23
C MET A 209 9.37 -1.22 12.64
N THR A 210 8.72 -0.63 13.64
CA THR A 210 8.75 -1.13 15.02
C THR A 210 7.33 -1.55 15.44
N PHE A 211 7.25 -2.50 16.36
CA PHE A 211 6.00 -2.88 16.98
C PHE A 211 6.08 -2.55 18.47
N ASP A 212 5.23 -1.62 18.91
CA ASP A 212 5.17 -1.16 20.28
C ASP A 212 3.74 -0.82 20.66
N ASP A 213 3.37 -0.96 21.93
CA ASP A 213 2.01 -0.71 22.43
C ASP A 213 0.91 -1.35 21.55
N GLN A 214 1.13 -2.59 21.08
CA GLN A 214 0.23 -3.36 20.22
C GLN A 214 -0.07 -2.70 18.86
N ARG A 215 0.86 -1.93 18.36
CA ARG A 215 0.75 -1.29 17.03
C ARG A 215 2.08 -1.25 16.29
N TRP A 216 1.99 -1.31 14.98
CA TRP A 216 3.11 -1.02 14.09
C TRP A 216 3.31 0.48 13.94
N LEU A 217 4.56 0.88 13.77
CA LEU A 217 4.97 2.25 13.46
C LEU A 217 6.03 2.23 12.36
N LEU A 218 5.81 2.96 11.29
CA LEU A 218 6.80 3.17 10.23
C LEU A 218 7.86 4.16 10.73
N VAL A 219 9.10 3.69 10.91
CA VAL A 219 10.19 4.50 11.46
C VAL A 219 11.16 5.03 10.40
N ASP A 220 11.25 4.32 9.27
CA ASP A 220 12.04 4.76 8.11
C ASP A 220 11.45 4.23 6.81
N LEU A 221 11.52 5.03 5.76
CA LEU A 221 11.10 4.68 4.41
C LEU A 221 12.11 5.26 3.42
N GLY A 222 12.57 4.43 2.49
CA GLY A 222 13.51 4.84 1.47
C GLY A 222 13.33 4.09 0.15
N LEU A 223 13.82 4.67 -0.94
CA LEU A 223 13.85 4.00 -2.24
C LEU A 223 15.04 3.03 -2.32
N ILE A 224 14.81 1.85 -2.84
CA ILE A 224 15.88 0.91 -3.23
C ILE A 224 16.38 1.34 -4.62
N ARG A 225 17.68 1.59 -4.75
CA ARG A 225 18.35 1.99 -6.00
C ARG A 225 19.22 0.86 -6.52
#